data_2be7ed94c4f650cb8530cac2dc517178
#
_entry.id   2be7ed94c4f650cb8530cac2dc517178
#
_cell.length_a   1.000
_cell.length_b   1.000
_cell.length_c   1.000
_cell.angle_alpha   90.00
_cell.angle_beta   90.00
_cell.angle_gamma   90.00
#
_symmetry.space_group_name_H-M   'P 1'
#
loop_
_entity.id
_entity.type
_entity.pdbx_description
1 polymer ?
#
loop_
_entity_poly.entity_id
_entity_poly.type
_entity_poly.pdbx_seq_one_letter_code
_entity_poly.pdbx_strand_id
1 'polypeptide(L)'
;MTALLDRGVARFALLIALIVAFYLTYRNTVWLPRPGRSPEEVTLLPVSPVVWHSVGWLVFTGLLLLLFLSARRPRPAESDLPFRRLTLGALFAVYAVTGLERAATGRVFGLSAGALVVGGIVALVVAVAVIRRPPSAFRLLGAMLALGVALRLALIALVRPDAAFADNLPAVSLSLERLMGGLTPYAIHNFGDHTNPMPYLPLTFLSYLPAHLLGQDIRLTNVVFATALTLVCLALLAALPLPATTRRGLALVVGLLFLLPERLSNDLYTAWSPFNLLLVLAFALLVLARFRTSAVVYGASLAAMPVGWFVAPPLFFLALRTRPLREVLLFGAIVAGVGGAPILAFLLWDIEAFRTAFLFGTTGLWEAIAAGTSEEALMLWHGWIGSGLLAVQAALALVVVALSWMRLRTMGGLIALGAVLYIGLIITGPHIAQYMTNVVPYLALLHEAVRASVVPADREFGRLRAGVGKVESP
;
A
#
# COMPACT_ATOMS: atom_id res chain seq x y z
N MET A 1 8.71 -3.13 -28.87
CA MET A 1 8.35 -2.73 -27.50
C MET A 1 8.90 -3.72 -26.45
N THR A 2 8.70 -5.02 -26.58
CA THR A 2 9.22 -6.03 -25.65
C THR A 2 10.75 -6.03 -25.50
N ALA A 3 11.51 -5.87 -26.57
CA ALA A 3 12.98 -5.81 -26.54
C ALA A 3 13.56 -4.57 -25.82
N LEU A 4 12.82 -3.46 -25.78
CA LEU A 4 13.19 -2.26 -25.04
C LEU A 4 12.99 -2.44 -23.51
N LEU A 5 11.92 -3.15 -23.13
CA LEU A 5 11.60 -3.42 -21.72
C LEU A 5 12.52 -4.46 -21.07
N ASP A 6 13.31 -5.16 -21.86
CA ASP A 6 14.30 -6.12 -21.37
C ASP A 6 15.54 -5.46 -20.75
N ARG A 7 15.72 -4.14 -20.96
CA ARG A 7 16.81 -3.38 -20.34
C ARG A 7 16.43 -2.99 -18.90
N GLY A 8 17.33 -3.19 -17.95
CA GLY A 8 17.09 -2.88 -16.53
C GLY A 8 16.62 -1.45 -16.30
N VAL A 9 17.17 -0.47 -17.07
CA VAL A 9 16.77 0.94 -17.01
C VAL A 9 15.33 1.15 -17.47
N ALA A 10 14.89 0.46 -18.54
CA ALA A 10 13.53 0.63 -19.07
C ALA A 10 12.47 0.08 -18.10
N ARG A 11 12.77 -1.03 -17.43
CA ARG A 11 11.86 -1.57 -16.40
C ARG A 11 11.84 -0.72 -15.14
N PHE A 12 12.98 -0.18 -14.77
CA PHE A 12 13.05 0.79 -13.68
C PHE A 12 12.23 2.06 -14.01
N ALA A 13 12.34 2.58 -15.23
CA ALA A 13 11.53 3.70 -15.69
C ALA A 13 10.04 3.37 -15.68
N LEU A 14 9.67 2.15 -16.07
CA LEU A 14 8.28 1.67 -15.99
C LEU A 14 7.78 1.58 -14.55
N LEU A 15 8.61 1.10 -13.61
CA LEU A 15 8.26 1.07 -12.19
C LEU A 15 8.11 2.49 -11.62
N ILE A 16 8.99 3.41 -11.97
CA ILE A 16 8.86 4.83 -11.61
C ILE A 16 7.58 5.43 -12.22
N ALA A 17 7.31 5.18 -13.50
CA ALA A 17 6.10 5.67 -14.16
C ALA A 17 4.82 5.14 -13.49
N LEU A 18 4.82 3.88 -13.08
CA LEU A 18 3.72 3.27 -12.33
C LEU A 18 3.49 3.97 -10.98
N ILE A 19 4.57 4.25 -10.23
CA ILE A 19 4.49 4.94 -8.94
C ILE A 19 3.97 6.38 -9.12
N VAL A 20 4.46 7.09 -10.15
CA VAL A 20 4.01 8.45 -10.46
C VAL A 20 2.56 8.45 -10.93
N ALA A 21 2.16 7.52 -11.81
CA ALA A 21 0.78 7.38 -12.26
C ALA A 21 -0.16 7.08 -11.09
N PHE A 22 0.23 6.18 -10.18
CA PHE A 22 -0.50 5.90 -8.95
C PHE A 22 -0.70 7.16 -8.11
N TYR A 23 0.36 7.92 -7.90
CA TYR A 23 0.30 9.17 -7.16
C TYR A 23 -0.64 10.19 -7.83
N LEU A 24 -0.50 10.41 -9.15
CA LEU A 24 -1.25 11.43 -9.88
C LEU A 24 -2.73 11.07 -10.07
N THR A 25 -3.11 9.79 -9.97
CA THR A 25 -4.51 9.35 -10.14
C THR A 25 -5.46 10.09 -9.22
N TYR A 26 -5.02 10.45 -8.01
CA TYR A 26 -5.83 11.13 -6.99
C TYR A 26 -5.57 12.64 -6.89
N ARG A 27 -4.80 13.25 -7.81
CA ARG A 27 -4.32 14.62 -7.65
C ARG A 27 -5.00 15.66 -8.54
N ASN A 28 -6.10 15.30 -9.22
CA ASN A 28 -6.87 16.29 -9.96
C ASN A 28 -7.90 17.02 -9.11
N THR A 29 -8.26 16.47 -7.95
CA THR A 29 -9.27 17.06 -7.06
C THR A 29 -8.65 17.61 -5.80
N VAL A 30 -9.13 18.76 -5.39
CA VAL A 30 -8.69 19.46 -4.19
C VAL A 30 -9.91 19.94 -3.42
N TRP A 31 -9.92 19.66 -2.13
CA TRP A 31 -10.95 20.14 -1.22
C TRP A 31 -10.62 21.54 -0.73
N LEU A 32 -11.41 22.53 -1.11
CA LEU A 32 -11.27 23.89 -0.60
C LEU A 32 -12.14 24.08 0.67
N PRO A 33 -11.55 24.56 1.78
CA PRO A 33 -12.33 24.88 2.96
C PRO A 33 -13.29 26.05 2.64
N ARG A 34 -14.56 25.86 2.97
CA ARG A 34 -15.54 26.94 2.97
C ARG A 34 -15.87 27.33 4.41
N PRO A 35 -15.83 28.61 4.79
CA PRO A 35 -16.28 29.03 6.12
C PRO A 35 -17.74 28.63 6.33
N GLY A 36 -18.01 27.82 7.37
CA GLY A 36 -19.37 27.42 7.75
C GLY A 36 -20.08 26.42 6.83
N ARG A 37 -19.35 25.76 5.88
CA ARG A 37 -19.88 24.70 4.99
C ARG A 37 -18.88 23.59 4.80
N SER A 38 -19.38 22.46 4.30
CA SER A 38 -18.51 21.34 3.88
C SER A 38 -17.48 21.81 2.84
N PRO A 39 -16.27 21.26 2.86
CA PRO A 39 -15.25 21.59 1.86
C PRO A 39 -15.77 21.38 0.45
N GLU A 40 -15.50 22.33 -0.45
CA GLU A 40 -15.84 22.18 -1.86
C GLU A 40 -14.74 21.48 -2.63
N GLU A 41 -15.13 20.50 -3.43
CA GLU A 41 -14.20 19.81 -4.34
C GLU A 41 -13.99 20.65 -5.60
N VAL A 42 -12.73 20.98 -5.87
CA VAL A 42 -12.34 21.75 -7.06
C VAL A 42 -11.36 20.94 -7.89
N THR A 43 -11.60 20.84 -9.18
CA THR A 43 -10.69 20.17 -10.11
C THR A 43 -9.55 21.11 -10.52
N LEU A 44 -8.32 20.62 -10.48
CA LEU A 44 -7.12 21.35 -10.92
C LEU A 44 -7.07 21.50 -12.45
N LEU A 45 -7.60 20.53 -13.16
CA LEU A 45 -7.71 20.53 -14.61
C LEU A 45 -9.20 20.59 -14.99
N PRO A 46 -9.56 21.16 -16.15
CA PRO A 46 -10.95 21.23 -16.63
C PRO A 46 -11.45 19.84 -17.10
N VAL A 47 -11.21 18.83 -16.30
CA VAL A 47 -11.60 17.43 -16.55
C VAL A 47 -12.40 16.96 -15.36
N SER A 48 -13.55 16.35 -15.62
CA SER A 48 -14.37 15.76 -14.56
C SER A 48 -13.52 14.82 -13.68
N PRO A 49 -13.65 14.89 -12.35
CA PRO A 49 -12.98 13.97 -11.42
C PRO A 49 -13.18 12.52 -11.79
N VAL A 50 -14.40 12.12 -12.20
CA VAL A 50 -14.73 10.75 -12.64
C VAL A 50 -13.86 10.33 -13.81
N VAL A 51 -13.76 11.18 -14.84
CA VAL A 51 -12.95 10.90 -16.04
C VAL A 51 -11.48 10.81 -15.67
N TRP A 52 -10.99 11.74 -14.84
CA TRP A 52 -9.60 11.76 -14.40
C TRP A 52 -9.22 10.47 -13.63
N HIS A 53 -10.02 10.10 -12.64
CA HIS A 53 -9.79 8.90 -11.83
C HIS A 53 -9.87 7.65 -12.69
N SER A 54 -10.87 7.56 -13.59
CA SER A 54 -11.02 6.41 -14.50
C SER A 54 -9.80 6.27 -15.43
N VAL A 55 -9.35 7.35 -16.04
CA VAL A 55 -8.14 7.36 -16.89
C VAL A 55 -6.91 7.04 -16.06
N GLY A 56 -6.75 7.64 -14.88
CA GLY A 56 -5.64 7.37 -13.97
C GLY A 56 -5.57 5.88 -13.60
N TRP A 57 -6.69 5.26 -13.22
CA TRP A 57 -6.75 3.83 -12.90
C TRP A 57 -6.47 2.95 -14.12
N LEU A 58 -6.97 3.30 -15.29
CA LEU A 58 -6.67 2.57 -16.54
C LEU A 58 -5.17 2.63 -16.87
N VAL A 59 -4.56 3.82 -16.77
CA VAL A 59 -3.11 4.00 -16.99
C VAL A 59 -2.30 3.22 -15.95
N PHE A 60 -2.64 3.35 -14.66
CA PHE A 60 -1.97 2.62 -13.60
C PHE A 60 -2.06 1.12 -13.78
N THR A 61 -3.27 0.60 -14.01
CA THR A 61 -3.49 -0.84 -14.25
C THR A 61 -2.77 -1.32 -15.51
N GLY A 62 -2.80 -0.53 -16.58
CA GLY A 62 -2.07 -0.83 -17.83
C GLY A 62 -0.56 -0.92 -17.61
N LEU A 63 0.03 0.03 -16.87
CA LEU A 63 1.46 0.00 -16.49
C LEU A 63 1.79 -1.19 -15.59
N LEU A 64 0.90 -1.52 -14.65
CA LEU A 64 1.07 -2.67 -13.75
C LEU A 64 1.05 -3.99 -14.54
N LEU A 65 0.08 -4.16 -15.43
CA LEU A 65 0.00 -5.33 -16.31
C LEU A 65 1.22 -5.41 -17.23
N LEU A 66 1.65 -4.30 -17.82
CA LEU A 66 2.84 -4.24 -18.66
C LEU A 66 4.09 -4.66 -17.87
N LEU A 67 4.22 -4.22 -16.61
CA LEU A 67 5.29 -4.63 -15.73
C LEU A 67 5.27 -6.15 -15.48
N PHE A 68 4.09 -6.71 -15.19
CA PHE A 68 3.95 -8.13 -14.86
C PHE A 68 4.04 -9.05 -16.07
N LEU A 69 3.47 -8.65 -17.21
CA LEU A 69 3.43 -9.48 -18.42
C LEU A 69 4.72 -9.44 -19.24
N SER A 70 5.56 -8.42 -19.08
CA SER A 70 6.85 -8.37 -19.73
C SER A 70 7.79 -9.41 -19.13
N ALA A 71 7.96 -10.52 -19.85
CA ALA A 71 8.41 -11.79 -19.29
C ALA A 71 9.94 -11.95 -19.18
N ARG A 72 10.75 -11.15 -19.87
CA ARG A 72 12.20 -11.37 -19.95
C ARG A 72 12.97 -10.72 -18.80
N ARG A 73 14.03 -11.39 -18.33
CA ARG A 73 14.89 -10.86 -17.27
C ARG A 73 15.62 -9.61 -17.73
N PRO A 74 15.74 -8.56 -16.88
CA PRO A 74 16.52 -7.40 -17.22
C PRO A 74 17.99 -7.78 -17.33
N ARG A 75 18.68 -7.19 -18.30
CA ARG A 75 20.14 -7.18 -18.30
C ARG A 75 20.61 -6.18 -17.24
N PRO A 76 21.66 -6.47 -16.48
CA PRO A 76 22.21 -5.53 -15.51
C PRO A 76 22.59 -4.23 -16.24
N ALA A 77 22.26 -3.10 -15.65
CA ALA A 77 22.73 -1.82 -16.15
C ALA A 77 24.22 -1.66 -15.84
N GLU A 78 24.98 -1.15 -16.78
CA GLU A 78 26.43 -0.91 -16.60
C GLU A 78 26.70 0.19 -15.55
N SER A 79 25.78 1.11 -15.37
CA SER A 79 25.87 2.26 -14.45
C SER A 79 24.57 2.49 -13.69
N ASP A 80 24.66 2.92 -12.45
CA ASP A 80 23.52 3.33 -11.63
C ASP A 80 23.10 4.79 -11.84
N LEU A 81 23.82 5.54 -12.67
CA LEU A 81 23.55 6.93 -12.95
C LEU A 81 22.14 7.20 -13.53
N PRO A 82 21.65 6.41 -14.51
CA PRO A 82 20.29 6.56 -15.00
C PRO A 82 19.24 6.34 -13.91
N PHE A 83 19.44 5.38 -13.01
CA PHE A 83 18.52 5.14 -11.90
C PHE A 83 18.45 6.33 -10.95
N ARG A 84 19.60 6.91 -10.58
CA ARG A 84 19.67 8.10 -9.72
C ARG A 84 18.94 9.29 -10.34
N ARG A 85 19.19 9.58 -11.63
CA ARG A 85 18.53 10.67 -12.35
C ARG A 85 17.02 10.49 -12.46
N LEU A 86 16.56 9.27 -12.77
CA LEU A 86 15.13 8.95 -12.85
C LEU A 86 14.45 9.12 -11.49
N THR A 87 15.07 8.64 -10.40
CA THR A 87 14.53 8.78 -9.05
C THR A 87 14.42 10.26 -8.64
N LEU A 88 15.47 11.04 -8.88
CA LEU A 88 15.46 12.48 -8.58
C LEU A 88 14.46 13.23 -9.45
N GLY A 89 14.35 12.88 -10.72
CA GLY A 89 13.34 13.44 -11.62
C GLY A 89 11.92 13.14 -11.16
N ALA A 90 11.66 11.90 -10.73
CA ALA A 90 10.36 11.49 -10.19
C ALA A 90 10.04 12.23 -8.89
N LEU A 91 10.98 12.32 -7.95
CA LEU A 91 10.81 13.10 -6.71
C LEU A 91 10.48 14.55 -7.02
N PHE A 92 11.26 15.18 -7.91
CA PHE A 92 11.02 16.56 -8.30
C PHE A 92 9.64 16.75 -8.92
N ALA A 93 9.24 15.89 -9.88
CA ALA A 93 7.95 15.98 -10.54
C ALA A 93 6.80 15.86 -9.53
N VAL A 94 6.86 14.87 -8.62
CA VAL A 94 5.84 14.65 -7.59
C VAL A 94 5.74 15.83 -6.64
N TYR A 95 6.88 16.35 -6.14
CA TYR A 95 6.88 17.48 -5.20
C TYR A 95 6.51 18.80 -5.88
N ALA A 96 6.86 19.00 -7.16
CA ALA A 96 6.44 20.17 -7.91
C ALA A 96 4.92 20.19 -8.10
N VAL A 97 4.32 19.06 -8.50
CA VAL A 97 2.86 18.94 -8.63
C VAL A 97 2.16 19.17 -7.28
N THR A 98 2.67 18.55 -6.19
CA THR A 98 2.13 18.77 -4.85
C THR A 98 2.26 20.22 -4.40
N GLY A 99 3.40 20.85 -4.65
CA GLY A 99 3.63 22.27 -4.33
C GLY A 99 2.70 23.20 -5.07
N LEU A 100 2.47 22.96 -6.37
CA LEU A 100 1.52 23.72 -7.18
C LEU A 100 0.08 23.53 -6.69
N GLU A 101 -0.32 22.30 -6.38
CA GLU A 101 -1.61 21.98 -5.80
C GLU A 101 -1.82 22.74 -4.48
N ARG A 102 -0.85 22.68 -3.57
CA ARG A 102 -0.92 23.36 -2.26
C ARG A 102 -0.95 24.87 -2.41
N ALA A 103 -0.19 25.43 -3.33
CA ALA A 103 -0.19 26.87 -3.63
C ALA A 103 -1.55 27.32 -4.18
N ALA A 104 -2.12 26.55 -5.11
CA ALA A 104 -3.42 26.86 -5.70
C ALA A 104 -4.57 26.83 -4.66
N THR A 105 -4.45 26.00 -3.63
CA THR A 105 -5.50 25.83 -2.60
C THR A 105 -5.30 26.70 -1.36
N GLY A 106 -4.21 27.47 -1.27
CA GLY A 106 -3.88 28.26 -0.09
C GLY A 106 -3.64 27.43 1.19
N ARG A 107 -3.60 26.11 1.08
CA ARG A 107 -3.47 25.16 2.20
C ARG A 107 -2.00 24.81 2.48
N VAL A 108 -1.16 25.79 2.75
CA VAL A 108 0.20 25.50 3.16
C VAL A 108 0.47 26.08 4.52
N PHE A 109 0.21 25.31 5.58
CA PHE A 109 0.72 25.48 6.94
C PHE A 109 0.90 26.95 7.40
N GLY A 110 0.00 27.86 6.99
CA GLY A 110 0.12 29.28 7.28
C GLY A 110 1.25 30.02 6.56
N LEU A 111 1.97 29.38 5.64
CA LEU A 111 3.01 30.01 4.84
C LEU A 111 2.39 30.91 3.77
N SER A 112 2.96 32.10 3.62
CA SER A 112 2.53 33.03 2.56
C SER A 112 2.79 32.45 1.17
N ALA A 113 1.97 32.80 0.18
CA ALA A 113 2.17 32.39 -1.20
C ALA A 113 3.59 32.73 -1.71
N GLY A 114 4.19 33.84 -1.25
CA GLY A 114 5.56 34.23 -1.56
C GLY A 114 6.60 33.25 -1.04
N ALA A 115 6.46 32.77 0.19
CA ALA A 115 7.37 31.77 0.77
C ALA A 115 7.32 30.45 0.00
N LEU A 116 6.15 30.08 -0.53
CA LEU A 116 5.97 28.88 -1.37
C LEU A 116 6.64 29.02 -2.72
N VAL A 117 6.49 30.18 -3.37
CA VAL A 117 7.16 30.46 -4.65
C VAL A 117 8.69 30.43 -4.47
N VAL A 118 9.22 31.09 -3.44
CA VAL A 118 10.64 31.09 -3.13
C VAL A 118 11.13 29.67 -2.82
N GLY A 119 10.40 28.94 -1.95
CA GLY A 119 10.70 27.54 -1.63
C GLY A 119 10.68 26.64 -2.87
N GLY A 120 9.72 26.84 -3.78
CA GLY A 120 9.63 26.14 -5.06
C GLY A 120 10.81 26.43 -5.99
N ILE A 121 11.24 27.70 -6.10
CA ILE A 121 12.41 28.09 -6.90
C ILE A 121 13.68 27.48 -6.31
N VAL A 122 13.88 27.56 -5.00
CA VAL A 122 15.04 26.94 -4.32
C VAL A 122 15.04 25.44 -4.54
N ALA A 123 13.90 24.78 -4.36
CA ALA A 123 13.77 23.34 -4.61
C ALA A 123 14.10 22.98 -6.07
N LEU A 124 13.67 23.79 -7.04
CA LEU A 124 13.98 23.62 -8.45
C LEU A 124 15.48 23.74 -8.72
N VAL A 125 16.13 24.79 -8.19
CA VAL A 125 17.57 25.00 -8.36
C VAL A 125 18.37 23.85 -7.77
N VAL A 126 18.02 23.42 -6.55
CA VAL A 126 18.65 22.27 -5.88
C VAL A 126 18.42 21.00 -6.68
N ALA A 127 17.20 20.74 -7.15
CA ALA A 127 16.87 19.55 -7.95
C ALA A 127 17.69 19.52 -9.25
N VAL A 128 17.77 20.64 -9.98
CA VAL A 128 18.58 20.73 -11.20
C VAL A 128 20.06 20.48 -10.92
N ALA A 129 20.61 21.07 -9.85
CA ALA A 129 21.99 20.86 -9.45
C ALA A 129 22.29 19.40 -9.11
N VAL A 130 21.40 18.75 -8.34
CA VAL A 130 21.51 17.34 -7.94
C VAL A 130 21.30 16.40 -9.13
N ILE A 131 20.39 16.72 -10.07
CA ILE A 131 20.19 15.92 -11.30
C ILE A 131 21.44 15.98 -12.18
N ARG A 132 22.08 17.14 -12.27
CA ARG A 132 23.32 17.31 -13.04
C ARG A 132 24.50 16.56 -12.42
N ARG A 133 24.63 16.59 -11.10
CA ARG A 133 25.69 15.91 -10.32
C ARG A 133 25.08 15.07 -9.20
N PRO A 134 24.43 13.96 -9.52
CA PRO A 134 23.72 13.16 -8.52
C PRO A 134 24.70 12.58 -7.50
N PRO A 135 24.37 12.63 -6.20
CA PRO A 135 25.15 11.99 -5.14
C PRO A 135 25.24 10.48 -5.37
N SER A 136 26.09 9.78 -4.64
CA SER A 136 26.10 8.32 -4.68
C SER A 136 24.73 7.76 -4.27
N ALA A 137 24.36 6.61 -4.80
CA ALA A 137 23.07 5.99 -4.49
C ALA A 137 22.87 5.78 -2.97
N PHE A 138 23.93 5.44 -2.25
CA PHE A 138 23.91 5.28 -0.79
C PHE A 138 23.64 6.59 -0.05
N ARG A 139 24.31 7.69 -0.43
CA ARG A 139 24.09 9.01 0.18
C ARG A 139 22.69 9.53 -0.12
N LEU A 140 22.23 9.33 -1.35
CA LEU A 140 20.87 9.72 -1.75
C LEU A 140 19.83 8.95 -0.94
N LEU A 141 19.96 7.64 -0.84
CA LEU A 141 19.05 6.80 -0.04
C LEU A 141 19.04 7.23 1.43
N GLY A 142 20.21 7.40 2.05
CA GLY A 142 20.33 7.86 3.44
C GLY A 142 19.64 9.21 3.66
N ALA A 143 19.83 10.16 2.74
CA ALA A 143 19.15 11.45 2.79
C ALA A 143 17.63 11.33 2.66
N MET A 144 17.15 10.47 1.74
CA MET A 144 15.72 10.20 1.56
C MET A 144 15.08 9.61 2.81
N LEU A 145 15.75 8.66 3.47
CA LEU A 145 15.26 8.04 4.69
C LEU A 145 15.23 9.03 5.86
N ALA A 146 16.33 9.76 6.07
CA ALA A 146 16.41 10.77 7.13
C ALA A 146 15.34 11.86 6.93
N LEU A 147 15.22 12.39 5.71
CA LEU A 147 14.21 13.38 5.37
C LEU A 147 12.78 12.84 5.55
N GLY A 148 12.52 11.59 5.15
CA GLY A 148 11.21 10.99 5.28
C GLY A 148 10.74 10.80 6.72
N VAL A 149 11.66 10.45 7.63
CA VAL A 149 11.38 10.41 9.08
C VAL A 149 11.19 11.83 9.62
N ALA A 150 12.10 12.74 9.31
CA ALA A 150 12.03 14.13 9.79
C ALA A 150 10.73 14.82 9.35
N LEU A 151 10.30 14.63 8.10
CA LEU A 151 9.04 15.18 7.59
C LEU A 151 7.82 14.62 8.35
N ARG A 152 7.78 13.33 8.63
CA ARG A 152 6.68 12.72 9.42
C ARG A 152 6.62 13.31 10.82
N LEU A 153 7.75 13.38 11.50
CA LEU A 153 7.81 13.95 12.85
C LEU A 153 7.43 15.43 12.86
N ALA A 154 7.93 16.21 11.90
CA ALA A 154 7.56 17.61 11.74
C ALA A 154 6.06 17.78 11.47
N LEU A 155 5.48 16.96 10.58
CA LEU A 155 4.04 16.99 10.28
C LEU A 155 3.20 16.61 11.51
N ILE A 156 3.61 15.62 12.31
CA ILE A 156 2.94 15.28 13.57
C ILE A 156 2.94 16.47 14.53
N ALA A 157 4.05 17.18 14.63
CA ALA A 157 4.19 18.33 15.51
C ALA A 157 3.40 19.56 15.04
N LEU A 158 3.27 19.76 13.72
CA LEU A 158 2.65 20.95 13.11
C LEU A 158 1.16 20.77 12.81
N VAL A 159 0.71 19.56 12.52
CA VAL A 159 -0.66 19.29 12.07
C VAL A 159 -1.44 18.63 13.20
N ARG A 160 -2.51 19.26 13.65
CA ARG A 160 -3.44 18.64 14.58
C ARG A 160 -4.27 17.58 13.85
N PRO A 161 -4.53 16.43 14.48
CA PRO A 161 -5.48 15.47 13.94
C PRO A 161 -6.87 16.13 13.95
N ASP A 162 -7.46 16.26 12.78
CA ASP A 162 -8.79 16.82 12.62
C ASP A 162 -9.69 15.74 12.02
N ALA A 163 -10.72 15.33 12.75
CA ALA A 163 -11.67 14.31 12.35
C ALA A 163 -12.45 14.71 11.08
N ALA A 164 -12.59 16.02 10.81
CA ALA A 164 -13.25 16.52 9.60
C ALA A 164 -12.49 16.18 8.30
N PHE A 165 -11.18 15.88 8.38
CA PHE A 165 -10.38 15.51 7.22
C PHE A 165 -10.08 14.01 7.12
N ALA A 166 -10.06 13.30 8.24
CA ALA A 166 -9.88 11.85 8.27
C ALA A 166 -10.20 11.32 9.68
N ASP A 167 -11.29 10.63 9.78
CA ASP A 167 -11.84 10.05 11.00
C ASP A 167 -11.20 8.72 11.42
N ASN A 168 -10.33 8.14 10.56
CA ASN A 168 -9.74 6.82 10.77
C ASN A 168 -8.91 6.71 12.07
N LEU A 169 -7.96 7.62 12.30
CA LEU A 169 -7.15 7.60 13.51
C LEU A 169 -7.92 8.09 14.74
N PRO A 170 -8.77 9.13 14.66
CA PRO A 170 -9.69 9.46 15.75
C PRO A 170 -10.59 8.29 16.17
N ALA A 171 -11.16 7.52 15.22
CA ALA A 171 -11.95 6.32 15.53
C ALA A 171 -11.10 5.25 16.26
N VAL A 172 -9.84 5.05 15.83
CA VAL A 172 -8.90 4.15 16.54
C VAL A 172 -8.64 4.64 17.97
N SER A 173 -8.41 5.94 18.17
CA SER A 173 -8.17 6.51 19.51
C SER A 173 -9.36 6.29 20.43
N LEU A 174 -10.58 6.63 19.97
CA LEU A 174 -11.82 6.43 20.72
C LEU A 174 -12.07 4.94 21.02
N SER A 175 -11.75 4.05 20.10
CA SER A 175 -11.87 2.60 20.30
C SER A 175 -10.88 2.10 21.38
N LEU A 176 -9.66 2.66 21.43
CA LEU A 176 -8.68 2.34 22.48
C LEU A 176 -9.13 2.89 23.84
N GLU A 177 -9.69 4.09 23.91
CA GLU A 177 -10.27 4.65 25.13
C GLU A 177 -11.37 3.75 25.68
N ARG A 178 -12.29 3.27 24.80
CA ARG A 178 -13.34 2.32 25.18
C ARG A 178 -12.76 1.00 25.72
N LEU A 179 -11.75 0.45 25.01
CA LEU A 179 -11.07 -0.77 25.41
C LEU A 179 -10.44 -0.62 26.80
N MET A 180 -9.76 0.50 27.07
CA MET A 180 -9.16 0.78 28.37
C MET A 180 -10.21 0.99 29.47
N GLY A 181 -11.40 1.46 29.11
CA GLY A 181 -12.56 1.56 29.98
C GLY A 181 -13.33 0.23 30.20
N GLY A 182 -12.82 -0.89 29.66
CA GLY A 182 -13.47 -2.21 29.79
C GLY A 182 -14.70 -2.37 28.89
N LEU A 183 -14.89 -1.48 27.92
CA LEU A 183 -15.98 -1.53 26.93
C LEU A 183 -15.49 -2.13 25.62
N THR A 184 -16.43 -2.72 24.84
CA THR A 184 -16.07 -3.15 23.48
C THR A 184 -15.55 -1.98 22.64
N PRO A 185 -14.42 -2.15 21.92
CA PRO A 185 -13.90 -1.12 21.02
C PRO A 185 -14.77 -0.90 19.79
N TYR A 186 -15.62 -1.88 19.47
CA TYR A 186 -16.53 -1.82 18.34
C TYR A 186 -17.75 -0.96 18.67
N ALA A 187 -17.77 0.25 18.10
CA ALA A 187 -18.83 1.22 18.28
C ALA A 187 -18.97 2.10 17.03
N ILE A 188 -20.09 2.76 16.92
CA ILE A 188 -20.30 3.87 15.98
C ILE A 188 -19.86 5.14 16.71
N HIS A 189 -18.80 5.77 16.24
CA HIS A 189 -18.26 7.00 16.81
C HIS A 189 -18.95 8.21 16.17
N ASN A 190 -19.32 9.19 17.01
CA ASN A 190 -19.93 10.44 16.56
C ASN A 190 -18.88 11.57 16.60
N PHE A 191 -18.63 12.19 15.46
CA PHE A 191 -17.69 13.30 15.28
C PHE A 191 -18.40 14.66 15.16
N GLY A 192 -19.70 14.69 15.44
CA GLY A 192 -20.52 15.90 15.42
C GLY A 192 -21.23 16.14 14.10
N ASP A 193 -20.50 16.20 13.01
CA ASP A 193 -21.03 16.39 11.65
C ASP A 193 -21.29 15.07 10.91
N HIS A 194 -20.64 13.99 11.35
CA HIS A 194 -20.81 12.65 10.80
C HIS A 194 -20.56 11.57 11.85
N THR A 195 -20.93 10.34 11.52
CA THR A 195 -20.64 9.15 12.31
C THR A 195 -19.77 8.21 11.53
N ASN A 196 -18.80 7.56 12.21
CA ASN A 196 -17.98 6.51 11.63
C ASN A 196 -17.96 5.28 12.55
N PRO A 197 -18.36 4.09 12.05
CA PRO A 197 -18.15 2.87 12.78
C PRO A 197 -16.66 2.51 12.86
N MET A 198 -16.30 1.64 13.79
CA MET A 198 -14.96 1.03 13.83
C MET A 198 -14.87 -0.12 12.84
N PRO A 199 -14.44 0.10 11.59
CA PRO A 199 -14.49 -0.93 10.54
C PRO A 199 -13.25 -1.82 10.51
N TYR A 200 -12.29 -1.58 11.41
CA TYR A 200 -11.01 -2.26 11.40
C TYR A 200 -11.03 -3.51 12.26
N LEU A 201 -10.30 -4.54 11.82
CA LEU A 201 -10.09 -5.74 12.61
C LEU A 201 -9.16 -5.50 13.80
N PRO A 202 -9.19 -6.36 14.83
CA PRO A 202 -8.58 -6.08 16.13
C PRO A 202 -7.12 -5.67 16.09
N LEU A 203 -6.31 -6.30 15.23
CA LEU A 203 -4.88 -6.03 15.23
C LEU A 203 -4.54 -4.63 14.68
N THR A 204 -5.43 -3.99 13.92
CA THR A 204 -5.22 -2.59 13.53
C THR A 204 -5.16 -1.71 14.75
N PHE A 205 -6.24 -1.61 15.55
CA PHE A 205 -6.25 -0.69 16.69
C PHE A 205 -5.30 -1.15 17.81
N LEU A 206 -5.15 -2.46 18.05
CA LEU A 206 -4.18 -2.98 19.00
C LEU A 206 -2.73 -2.60 18.67
N SER A 207 -2.42 -2.38 17.40
CA SER A 207 -1.09 -1.90 16.99
C SER A 207 -0.78 -0.49 17.51
N TYR A 208 -1.79 0.31 17.79
CA TYR A 208 -1.65 1.67 18.33
C TYR A 208 -1.69 1.71 19.87
N LEU A 209 -2.06 0.61 20.52
CA LEU A 209 -2.17 0.53 21.97
C LEU A 209 -0.88 0.94 22.71
N PRO A 210 0.34 0.57 22.28
CA PRO A 210 1.54 1.01 22.97
C PRO A 210 1.72 2.53 23.02
N ALA A 211 1.46 3.24 21.93
CA ALA A 211 1.55 4.71 21.90
C ALA A 211 0.47 5.34 22.79
N HIS A 212 -0.75 4.81 22.73
CA HIS A 212 -1.87 5.25 23.55
C HIS A 212 -1.58 5.08 25.06
N LEU A 213 -1.08 3.92 25.50
CA LEU A 213 -0.71 3.64 26.90
C LEU A 213 0.40 4.55 27.41
N LEU A 214 1.31 4.97 26.52
CA LEU A 214 2.41 5.89 26.85
C LEU A 214 1.97 7.36 26.80
N GLY A 215 0.70 7.67 26.51
CA GLY A 215 0.20 9.04 26.36
C GLY A 215 0.85 9.77 25.17
N GLN A 216 1.36 9.02 24.18
CA GLN A 216 2.00 9.57 23.01
C GLN A 216 1.00 9.72 21.85
N ASP A 217 1.33 10.60 20.91
CA ASP A 217 0.55 10.70 19.67
C ASP A 217 0.54 9.37 18.92
N ILE A 218 -0.65 8.81 18.70
CA ILE A 218 -0.80 7.49 18.06
C ILE A 218 -0.23 7.46 16.64
N ARG A 219 -0.09 8.61 15.97
CA ARG A 219 0.55 8.74 14.65
C ARG A 219 2.01 8.32 14.64
N LEU A 220 2.69 8.36 15.81
CA LEU A 220 4.06 7.83 15.95
C LEU A 220 4.13 6.34 15.61
N THR A 221 3.06 5.59 15.87
CA THR A 221 2.95 4.19 15.46
C THR A 221 3.09 4.06 13.93
N ASN A 222 2.44 4.94 13.15
CA ASN A 222 2.58 4.93 11.70
C ASN A 222 4.00 5.25 11.23
N VAL A 223 4.70 6.15 11.91
CA VAL A 223 6.14 6.43 11.60
C VAL A 223 6.99 5.18 11.81
N VAL A 224 6.76 4.47 12.91
CA VAL A 224 7.47 3.20 13.21
C VAL A 224 7.16 2.16 12.13
N PHE A 225 5.90 1.93 11.80
CA PHE A 225 5.50 0.92 10.81
C PHE A 225 5.95 1.29 9.39
N ALA A 226 5.86 2.56 8.98
CA ALA A 226 6.33 3.00 7.67
C ALA A 226 7.86 2.88 7.55
N THR A 227 8.59 3.19 8.61
CA THR A 227 10.06 3.01 8.67
C THR A 227 10.42 1.52 8.63
N ALA A 228 9.73 0.69 9.43
CA ALA A 228 9.93 -0.76 9.43
C ALA A 228 9.64 -1.39 8.06
N LEU A 229 8.56 -0.99 7.37
CA LEU A 229 8.24 -1.42 6.01
C LEU A 229 9.38 -1.10 5.04
N THR A 230 9.92 0.11 5.13
CA THR A 230 11.06 0.55 4.31
C THR A 230 12.30 -0.31 4.58
N LEU A 231 12.61 -0.55 5.86
CA LEU A 231 13.74 -1.40 6.26
C LEU A 231 13.55 -2.86 5.83
N VAL A 232 12.34 -3.41 5.89
CA VAL A 232 12.02 -4.75 5.39
C VAL A 232 12.30 -4.86 3.89
N CYS A 233 11.88 -3.87 3.09
CA CYS A 233 12.16 -3.85 1.67
C CYS A 233 13.67 -3.78 1.40
N LEU A 234 14.41 -2.93 2.10
CA LEU A 234 15.86 -2.81 1.96
C LEU A 234 16.59 -4.10 2.38
N ALA A 235 16.17 -4.72 3.49
CA ALA A 235 16.73 -5.99 3.96
C ALA A 235 16.50 -7.12 2.94
N LEU A 236 15.30 -7.17 2.35
CA LEU A 236 15.00 -8.12 1.29
C LEU A 236 15.90 -7.91 0.07
N LEU A 237 16.06 -6.65 -0.39
CA LEU A 237 16.95 -6.34 -1.51
C LEU A 237 18.41 -6.67 -1.22
N ALA A 238 18.85 -6.57 0.03
CA ALA A 238 20.19 -6.98 0.47
C ALA A 238 20.36 -8.50 0.47
N ALA A 239 19.33 -9.23 0.87
CA ALA A 239 19.34 -10.69 0.96
C ALA A 239 19.24 -11.39 -0.40
N LEU A 240 18.62 -10.75 -1.40
CA LEU A 240 18.46 -11.33 -2.72
C LEU A 240 19.76 -11.25 -3.55
N PRO A 241 20.08 -12.27 -4.37
CA PRO A 241 21.22 -12.28 -5.27
C PRO A 241 20.97 -11.38 -6.49
N LEU A 242 20.91 -10.06 -6.26
CA LEU A 242 20.68 -9.05 -7.28
C LEU A 242 21.99 -8.48 -7.81
N PRO A 243 22.05 -8.11 -9.12
CA PRO A 243 23.14 -7.27 -9.62
C PRO A 243 23.20 -5.96 -8.82
N ALA A 244 24.42 -5.50 -8.52
CA ALA A 244 24.64 -4.33 -7.64
C ALA A 244 23.92 -3.07 -8.13
N THR A 245 23.93 -2.82 -9.44
CA THR A 245 23.22 -1.67 -10.07
C THR A 245 21.69 -1.78 -9.91
N THR A 246 21.14 -2.96 -10.16
CA THR A 246 19.69 -3.23 -9.97
C THR A 246 19.30 -3.08 -8.49
N ARG A 247 20.10 -3.65 -7.57
CA ARG A 247 19.86 -3.50 -6.13
C ARG A 247 19.84 -2.05 -5.70
N ARG A 248 20.80 -1.24 -6.15
CA ARG A 248 20.85 0.21 -5.85
C ARG A 248 19.66 0.94 -6.45
N GLY A 249 19.28 0.61 -7.70
CA GLY A 249 18.10 1.18 -8.35
C GLY A 249 16.82 0.90 -7.54
N LEU A 250 16.56 -0.36 -7.21
CA LEU A 250 15.37 -0.74 -6.42
C LEU A 250 15.39 -0.12 -5.01
N ALA A 251 16.57 0.00 -4.37
CA ALA A 251 16.70 0.69 -3.08
C ALA A 251 16.32 2.18 -3.19
N LEU A 252 16.64 2.85 -4.28
CA LEU A 252 16.20 4.23 -4.54
C LEU A 252 14.68 4.33 -4.76
N VAL A 253 14.06 3.31 -5.38
CA VAL A 253 12.59 3.22 -5.45
C VAL A 253 11.98 3.09 -4.06
N VAL A 254 12.57 2.30 -3.16
CA VAL A 254 12.10 2.20 -1.75
C VAL A 254 12.15 3.57 -1.08
N GLY A 255 13.25 4.31 -1.27
CA GLY A 255 13.38 5.70 -0.77
C GLY A 255 12.32 6.63 -1.36
N LEU A 256 12.05 6.52 -2.68
CA LEU A 256 11.00 7.29 -3.35
C LEU A 256 9.63 6.98 -2.74
N LEU A 257 9.26 5.71 -2.57
CA LEU A 257 7.99 5.30 -1.96
C LEU A 257 7.86 5.85 -0.53
N PHE A 258 8.96 5.91 0.23
CA PHE A 258 8.96 6.44 1.58
C PHE A 258 8.76 7.95 1.65
N LEU A 259 9.19 8.68 0.61
CA LEU A 259 9.09 10.14 0.52
C LEU A 259 7.86 10.64 -0.22
N LEU A 260 7.04 9.79 -0.84
CA LEU A 260 5.85 10.26 -1.54
C LEU A 260 4.96 11.10 -0.61
N PRO A 261 4.55 12.32 -1.00
CA PRO A 261 3.72 13.19 -0.18
C PRO A 261 2.42 12.54 0.25
N GLU A 262 1.84 11.73 -0.63
CA GLU A 262 0.63 10.95 -0.33
C GLU A 262 0.88 9.93 0.77
N ARG A 263 2.04 9.27 0.75
CA ARG A 263 2.42 8.34 1.80
C ARG A 263 2.63 9.07 3.14
N LEU A 264 3.25 10.25 3.10
CA LEU A 264 3.40 11.10 4.29
C LEU A 264 2.04 11.51 4.85
N SER A 265 1.11 11.90 3.98
CA SER A 265 -0.26 12.26 4.37
C SER A 265 -1.01 11.06 4.95
N ASN A 266 -0.95 9.90 4.30
CA ASN A 266 -1.64 8.71 4.77
C ASN A 266 -1.14 8.23 6.13
N ASP A 267 0.16 8.33 6.40
CA ASP A 267 0.73 8.01 7.71
C ASP A 267 0.27 8.99 8.82
N LEU A 268 -0.24 10.18 8.46
CA LEU A 268 -0.81 11.15 9.42
C LEU A 268 -2.29 10.90 9.74
N TYR A 269 -3.05 10.36 8.79
CA TYR A 269 -4.51 10.36 8.87
C TYR A 269 -5.14 8.98 8.83
N THR A 270 -4.41 7.93 8.44
CA THR A 270 -5.00 6.60 8.25
C THR A 270 -4.39 5.53 9.15
N ALA A 271 -5.14 4.48 9.41
CA ALA A 271 -4.73 3.33 10.23
C ALA A 271 -4.21 2.13 9.39
N TRP A 272 -3.63 2.39 8.20
CA TRP A 272 -3.23 1.33 7.26
C TRP A 272 -1.76 0.93 7.33
N SER A 273 -0.92 1.69 8.02
CA SER A 273 0.53 1.43 8.09
C SER A 273 0.87 0.06 8.71
N PRO A 274 0.21 -0.42 9.78
CA PRO A 274 0.42 -1.76 10.30
C PRO A 274 0.15 -2.86 9.27
N PHE A 275 -1.00 -2.78 8.60
CA PHE A 275 -1.39 -3.75 7.56
C PHE A 275 -0.40 -3.78 6.40
N ASN A 276 0.01 -2.61 5.89
CA ASN A 276 0.96 -2.52 4.79
C ASN A 276 2.31 -3.19 5.14
N LEU A 277 2.82 -2.96 6.36
CA LEU A 277 4.03 -3.65 6.82
C LEU A 277 3.82 -5.16 6.89
N LEU A 278 2.76 -5.62 7.55
CA LEU A 278 2.51 -7.04 7.76
C LEU A 278 2.35 -7.79 6.43
N LEU A 279 1.59 -7.24 5.50
CA LEU A 279 1.39 -7.89 4.19
C LEU A 279 2.69 -7.97 3.39
N VAL A 280 3.44 -6.87 3.29
CA VAL A 280 4.72 -6.85 2.56
C VAL A 280 5.75 -7.73 3.24
N LEU A 281 5.83 -7.74 4.58
CA LEU A 281 6.72 -8.62 5.34
C LEU A 281 6.37 -10.10 5.11
N ALA A 282 5.09 -10.45 5.09
CA ALA A 282 4.66 -11.82 4.79
C ALA A 282 5.16 -12.28 3.42
N PHE A 283 4.99 -11.45 2.39
CA PHE A 283 5.52 -11.75 1.05
C PHE A 283 7.06 -11.78 1.01
N ALA A 284 7.74 -10.86 1.70
CA ALA A 284 9.20 -10.86 1.79
C ALA A 284 9.73 -12.15 2.43
N LEU A 285 9.07 -12.62 3.50
CA LEU A 285 9.41 -13.89 4.16
C LEU A 285 9.17 -15.11 3.26
N LEU A 286 8.10 -15.08 2.45
CA LEU A 286 7.87 -16.13 1.44
C LEU A 286 8.98 -16.14 0.39
N VAL A 287 9.39 -14.97 -0.10
CA VAL A 287 10.51 -14.83 -1.05
C VAL A 287 11.80 -15.39 -0.45
N LEU A 288 12.01 -15.21 0.85
CA LEU A 288 13.17 -15.75 1.60
C LEU A 288 12.96 -17.20 2.07
N ALA A 289 11.95 -17.90 1.56
CA ALA A 289 11.59 -19.28 1.90
C ALA A 289 11.30 -19.52 3.41
N ARG A 290 10.94 -18.47 4.15
CA ARG A 290 10.56 -18.53 5.57
C ARG A 290 9.06 -18.82 5.73
N PHE A 291 8.61 -19.97 5.24
CA PHE A 291 7.20 -20.29 5.05
C PHE A 291 6.35 -20.20 6.33
N ARG A 292 6.79 -20.80 7.44
CA ARG A 292 6.03 -20.77 8.71
C ARG A 292 5.96 -19.37 9.32
N THR A 293 7.07 -18.64 9.32
CA THR A 293 7.10 -17.25 9.81
C THR A 293 6.22 -16.36 8.96
N SER A 294 6.21 -16.57 7.63
CA SER A 294 5.29 -15.90 6.73
C SER A 294 3.83 -16.17 7.09
N ALA A 295 3.48 -17.42 7.47
CA ALA A 295 2.11 -17.75 7.90
C ALA A 295 1.66 -16.95 9.12
N VAL A 296 2.55 -16.79 10.13
CA VAL A 296 2.27 -15.98 11.32
C VAL A 296 2.02 -14.52 10.91
N VAL A 297 2.92 -13.94 10.13
CA VAL A 297 2.83 -12.52 9.72
C VAL A 297 1.63 -12.29 8.79
N TYR A 298 1.34 -13.24 7.89
CA TYR A 298 0.18 -13.16 7.03
C TYR A 298 -1.13 -13.27 7.83
N GLY A 299 -1.22 -14.20 8.78
CA GLY A 299 -2.34 -14.29 9.73
C GLY A 299 -2.56 -12.99 10.47
N ALA A 300 -1.48 -12.36 10.96
CA ALA A 300 -1.55 -11.05 11.59
C ALA A 300 -2.08 -9.97 10.63
N SER A 301 -1.67 -9.98 9.35
CA SER A 301 -2.20 -9.04 8.36
C SER A 301 -3.71 -9.20 8.14
N LEU A 302 -4.22 -10.44 8.19
CA LEU A 302 -5.66 -10.74 8.10
C LEU A 302 -6.44 -10.26 9.33
N ALA A 303 -5.83 -10.30 10.51
CA ALA A 303 -6.41 -9.75 11.74
C ALA A 303 -6.34 -8.22 11.80
N ALA A 304 -5.55 -7.59 10.93
CA ALA A 304 -5.48 -6.13 10.81
C ALA A 304 -6.56 -5.60 9.86
N MET A 305 -6.62 -6.12 8.63
CA MET A 305 -7.51 -5.58 7.59
C MET A 305 -8.15 -6.72 6.77
N PRO A 306 -9.47 -6.65 6.51
CA PRO A 306 -10.16 -7.69 5.72
C PRO A 306 -9.66 -7.78 4.28
N VAL A 307 -9.16 -6.69 3.69
CA VAL A 307 -8.62 -6.67 2.32
C VAL A 307 -7.41 -7.58 2.13
N GLY A 308 -6.71 -7.95 3.20
CA GLY A 308 -5.63 -8.94 3.16
C GLY A 308 -6.09 -10.32 2.68
N TRP A 309 -7.36 -10.64 2.83
CA TRP A 309 -7.95 -11.91 2.39
C TRP A 309 -7.98 -12.05 0.86
N PHE A 310 -7.93 -10.93 0.13
CA PHE A 310 -7.97 -10.93 -1.33
C PHE A 310 -6.75 -11.63 -1.96
N VAL A 311 -5.62 -11.68 -1.29
CA VAL A 311 -4.41 -12.36 -1.79
C VAL A 311 -4.31 -13.81 -1.32
N ALA A 312 -5.24 -14.29 -0.47
CA ALA A 312 -5.23 -15.66 0.05
C ALA A 312 -5.33 -16.74 -1.05
N PRO A 313 -6.25 -16.65 -2.05
CA PRO A 313 -6.40 -17.70 -3.06
C PRO A 313 -5.11 -17.98 -3.84
N PRO A 314 -4.44 -17.00 -4.49
CA PRO A 314 -3.21 -17.28 -5.20
C PRO A 314 -2.08 -17.79 -4.28
N LEU A 315 -2.01 -17.31 -3.04
CA LEU A 315 -1.05 -17.78 -2.05
C LEU A 315 -1.26 -19.27 -1.72
N PHE A 316 -2.51 -19.65 -1.46
CA PHE A 316 -2.86 -21.04 -1.13
C PHE A 316 -2.59 -21.98 -2.31
N PHE A 317 -2.93 -21.59 -3.54
CA PHE A 317 -2.66 -22.40 -4.73
C PHE A 317 -1.16 -22.58 -5.01
N LEU A 318 -0.34 -21.55 -4.79
CA LEU A 318 1.10 -21.70 -4.90
C LEU A 318 1.62 -22.68 -3.83
N ALA A 319 1.15 -22.54 -2.59
CA ALA A 319 1.54 -23.41 -1.50
C ALA A 319 1.20 -24.89 -1.82
N LEU A 320 -0.02 -25.18 -2.29
CA LEU A 320 -0.45 -26.52 -2.69
C LEU A 320 0.43 -27.15 -3.79
N ARG A 321 1.01 -26.32 -4.66
CA ARG A 321 1.84 -26.81 -5.76
C ARG A 321 3.30 -26.98 -5.40
N THR A 322 3.76 -26.24 -4.41
CA THR A 322 5.19 -26.16 -4.08
C THR A 322 5.55 -26.86 -2.78
N ARG A 323 4.56 -27.22 -1.97
CA ARG A 323 4.76 -27.80 -0.64
C ARG A 323 3.93 -29.07 -0.44
N PRO A 324 4.40 -29.99 0.43
CA PRO A 324 3.60 -31.11 0.87
C PRO A 324 2.30 -30.64 1.55
N LEU A 325 1.21 -31.39 1.37
CA LEU A 325 -0.09 -31.04 1.93
C LEU A 325 -0.04 -30.76 3.44
N ARG A 326 0.76 -31.51 4.19
CA ARG A 326 0.97 -31.31 5.64
C ARG A 326 1.48 -29.89 5.95
N GLU A 327 2.45 -29.39 5.18
CA GLU A 327 2.96 -28.02 5.37
C GLU A 327 1.93 -26.97 4.99
N VAL A 328 1.13 -27.23 3.96
CA VAL A 328 0.04 -26.31 3.54
C VAL A 328 -1.04 -26.25 4.61
N LEU A 329 -1.43 -27.41 5.15
CA LEU A 329 -2.41 -27.47 6.25
C LEU A 329 -1.88 -26.76 7.51
N LEU A 330 -0.60 -26.98 7.85
CA LEU A 330 0.04 -26.26 8.96
C LEU A 330 0.08 -24.75 8.72
N PHE A 331 0.43 -24.32 7.50
CA PHE A 331 0.38 -22.91 7.11
C PHE A 331 -1.03 -22.33 7.31
N GLY A 332 -2.05 -23.01 6.78
CA GLY A 332 -3.45 -22.62 6.93
C GLY A 332 -3.89 -22.55 8.39
N ALA A 333 -3.49 -23.54 9.21
CA ALA A 333 -3.79 -23.57 10.64
C ALA A 333 -3.14 -22.40 11.40
N ILE A 334 -1.87 -22.09 11.09
CA ILE A 334 -1.17 -20.93 11.67
C ILE A 334 -1.87 -19.63 11.27
N VAL A 335 -2.17 -19.47 9.97
CA VAL A 335 -2.87 -18.27 9.47
C VAL A 335 -4.24 -18.12 10.14
N ALA A 336 -5.01 -19.20 10.21
CA ALA A 336 -6.33 -19.19 10.86
C ALA A 336 -6.22 -18.92 12.38
N GLY A 337 -5.25 -19.52 13.06
CA GLY A 337 -5.04 -19.31 14.49
C GLY A 337 -4.63 -17.88 14.81
N VAL A 338 -3.58 -17.37 14.14
CA VAL A 338 -3.07 -16.02 14.39
C VAL A 338 -4.04 -14.95 13.91
N GLY A 339 -4.67 -15.16 12.75
CA GLY A 339 -5.63 -14.22 12.20
C GLY A 339 -6.99 -14.29 12.89
N GLY A 340 -7.47 -15.49 13.15
CA GLY A 340 -8.81 -15.74 13.71
C GLY A 340 -8.91 -15.51 15.21
N ALA A 341 -7.87 -15.83 16.00
CA ALA A 341 -7.96 -15.75 17.45
C ALA A 341 -8.32 -14.33 17.97
N PRO A 342 -7.66 -13.23 17.54
CA PRO A 342 -8.06 -11.91 17.98
C PRO A 342 -9.45 -11.51 17.46
N ILE A 343 -9.81 -11.88 16.24
CA ILE A 343 -11.15 -11.62 15.69
C ILE A 343 -12.21 -12.32 16.53
N LEU A 344 -11.99 -13.62 16.84
CA LEU A 344 -12.93 -14.41 17.61
C LEU A 344 -13.06 -13.89 19.06
N ALA A 345 -11.97 -13.44 19.67
CA ALA A 345 -12.00 -12.89 21.03
C ALA A 345 -12.94 -11.67 21.12
N PHE A 346 -12.84 -10.73 20.20
CA PHE A 346 -13.70 -9.54 20.19
C PHE A 346 -15.12 -9.84 19.70
N LEU A 347 -15.28 -10.78 18.75
CA LEU A 347 -16.59 -11.25 18.32
C LEU A 347 -17.37 -11.91 19.48
N LEU A 348 -16.70 -12.73 20.29
CA LEU A 348 -17.34 -13.39 21.45
C LEU A 348 -17.55 -12.44 22.63
N TRP A 349 -16.76 -11.38 22.74
CA TRP A 349 -16.96 -10.37 23.77
C TRP A 349 -18.30 -9.63 23.58
N ASP A 350 -18.56 -9.16 22.34
CA ASP A 350 -19.79 -8.47 22.01
C ASP A 350 -20.11 -8.66 20.50
N ILE A 351 -20.89 -9.69 20.22
CA ILE A 351 -21.20 -10.08 18.83
C ILE A 351 -22.04 -9.02 18.12
N GLU A 352 -22.94 -8.33 18.84
CA GLU A 352 -23.82 -7.35 18.23
C GLU A 352 -23.06 -6.06 17.91
N ALA A 353 -22.22 -5.58 18.83
CA ALA A 353 -21.38 -4.42 18.59
C ALA A 353 -20.36 -4.69 17.47
N PHE A 354 -19.72 -5.88 17.48
CA PHE A 354 -18.79 -6.26 16.41
C PHE A 354 -19.51 -6.33 15.06
N ARG A 355 -20.64 -7.00 14.99
CA ARG A 355 -21.45 -7.14 13.77
C ARG A 355 -21.88 -5.77 13.26
N THR A 356 -22.46 -4.93 14.11
CA THR A 356 -22.98 -3.60 13.73
C THR A 356 -21.83 -2.72 13.21
N ALA A 357 -20.73 -2.59 13.94
CA ALA A 357 -19.61 -1.75 13.52
C ALA A 357 -18.95 -2.29 12.24
N PHE A 358 -18.70 -3.59 12.15
CA PHE A 358 -18.03 -4.20 11.00
C PHE A 358 -18.93 -4.25 9.76
N LEU A 359 -20.19 -4.64 9.89
CA LEU A 359 -21.12 -4.69 8.77
C LEU A 359 -21.58 -3.31 8.34
N PHE A 360 -21.80 -2.38 9.26
CA PHE A 360 -22.11 -0.99 8.90
C PHE A 360 -20.99 -0.39 8.08
N GLY A 361 -19.72 -0.60 8.46
CA GLY A 361 -18.56 -0.20 7.66
C GLY A 361 -18.50 -0.85 6.27
N THR A 362 -19.15 -2.00 6.07
CA THR A 362 -19.17 -2.71 4.78
C THR A 362 -20.48 -2.56 4.02
N THR A 363 -21.62 -2.49 4.68
CA THR A 363 -22.96 -2.46 4.06
C THR A 363 -23.63 -1.09 4.12
N GLY A 364 -23.46 -0.30 5.20
CA GLY A 364 -24.01 1.04 5.30
C GLY A 364 -23.44 1.98 4.25
N LEU A 365 -22.20 1.74 3.85
CA LEU A 365 -21.60 2.44 2.72
C LEU A 365 -22.31 2.10 1.40
N TRP A 366 -22.76 0.85 1.20
CA TRP A 366 -23.56 0.45 0.05
C TRP A 366 -24.92 1.16 0.01
N GLU A 367 -25.56 1.31 1.17
CA GLU A 367 -26.83 2.03 1.28
C GLU A 367 -26.65 3.52 0.99
N ALA A 368 -25.57 4.14 1.48
CA ALA A 368 -25.22 5.52 1.20
C ALA A 368 -24.92 5.75 -0.31
N ILE A 369 -24.22 4.83 -0.94
CA ILE A 369 -23.95 4.86 -2.38
C ILE A 369 -25.24 4.70 -3.17
N ALA A 370 -26.09 3.73 -2.80
CA ALA A 370 -27.37 3.49 -3.46
C ALA A 370 -28.34 4.68 -3.31
N ALA A 371 -28.26 5.42 -2.19
CA ALA A 371 -29.03 6.64 -1.96
C ALA A 371 -28.48 7.88 -2.70
N GLY A 372 -27.34 7.77 -3.39
CA GLY A 372 -26.73 8.90 -4.12
C GLY A 372 -26.21 10.01 -3.22
N THR A 373 -25.96 9.72 -1.94
CA THR A 373 -25.55 10.71 -0.93
C THR A 373 -24.04 10.93 -0.87
N SER A 374 -23.27 10.21 -1.70
CA SER A 374 -21.82 10.31 -1.68
C SER A 374 -21.30 11.29 -2.72
N GLU A 375 -20.52 12.24 -2.27
CA GLU A 375 -19.91 13.29 -3.09
C GLU A 375 -18.63 12.84 -3.83
N GLU A 376 -18.16 11.60 -3.62
CA GLU A 376 -16.94 11.13 -4.26
C GLU A 376 -17.17 10.67 -5.70
N ALA A 377 -16.37 11.21 -6.61
CA ALA A 377 -16.43 10.92 -8.06
C ALA A 377 -16.33 9.43 -8.43
N LEU A 378 -15.70 8.63 -7.58
CA LEU A 378 -15.61 7.17 -7.73
C LEU A 378 -16.92 6.47 -7.42
N MET A 379 -17.76 7.05 -6.59
CA MET A 379 -19.08 6.50 -6.27
C MET A 379 -20.08 6.64 -7.42
N LEU A 380 -19.89 7.60 -8.33
CA LEU A 380 -20.64 7.64 -9.59
C LEU A 380 -20.38 6.41 -10.47
N TRP A 381 -19.16 5.91 -10.48
CA TRP A 381 -18.83 4.64 -11.13
C TRP A 381 -19.59 3.47 -10.50
N HIS A 382 -19.70 3.42 -9.18
CA HIS A 382 -20.47 2.40 -8.46
C HIS A 382 -21.97 2.52 -8.67
N GLY A 383 -22.52 3.74 -8.67
CA GLY A 383 -23.92 3.98 -9.00
C GLY A 383 -24.29 3.54 -10.42
N TRP A 384 -23.33 3.57 -11.35
CA TRP A 384 -23.52 3.12 -12.73
C TRP A 384 -23.59 1.60 -12.88
N ILE A 385 -22.82 0.86 -12.08
CA ILE A 385 -22.74 -0.60 -12.16
C ILE A 385 -23.72 -1.26 -11.18
N GLY A 386 -24.08 -0.58 -10.10
CA GLY A 386 -25.10 -1.04 -9.12
C GLY A 386 -24.83 -2.47 -8.60
N SER A 387 -25.88 -3.29 -8.52
CA SER A 387 -25.78 -4.70 -8.08
C SER A 387 -24.89 -5.58 -8.98
N GLY A 388 -24.62 -5.15 -10.21
CA GLY A 388 -23.67 -5.82 -11.10
C GLY A 388 -22.23 -5.82 -10.59
N LEU A 389 -21.89 -4.92 -9.65
CA LEU A 389 -20.54 -4.81 -9.10
C LEU A 389 -20.11 -6.07 -8.33
N LEU A 390 -20.99 -6.67 -7.55
CA LEU A 390 -20.73 -7.96 -6.89
C LEU A 390 -20.48 -9.08 -7.90
N ALA A 391 -21.21 -9.09 -9.00
CA ALA A 391 -20.97 -10.05 -10.08
C ALA A 391 -19.60 -9.82 -10.74
N VAL A 392 -19.20 -8.57 -10.96
CA VAL A 392 -17.86 -8.21 -11.49
C VAL A 392 -16.76 -8.65 -10.51
N GLN A 393 -16.92 -8.41 -9.22
CA GLN A 393 -15.98 -8.87 -8.19
C GLN A 393 -15.88 -10.41 -8.16
N ALA A 394 -17.01 -11.09 -8.17
CA ALA A 394 -17.05 -12.56 -8.19
C ALA A 394 -16.40 -13.10 -9.47
N ALA A 395 -16.69 -12.53 -10.63
CA ALA A 395 -16.08 -12.92 -11.89
C ALA A 395 -14.55 -12.68 -11.87
N LEU A 396 -14.09 -11.54 -11.39
CA LEU A 396 -12.65 -11.24 -11.24
C LEU A 396 -11.98 -12.25 -10.30
N ALA A 397 -12.58 -12.52 -9.15
CA ALA A 397 -12.07 -13.50 -8.19
C ALA A 397 -11.98 -14.89 -8.82
N LEU A 398 -13.02 -15.34 -9.52
CA LEU A 398 -13.05 -16.63 -10.22
C LEU A 398 -11.97 -16.71 -11.31
N VAL A 399 -11.81 -15.66 -12.12
CA VAL A 399 -10.76 -15.60 -13.17
C VAL A 399 -9.38 -15.69 -12.53
N VAL A 400 -9.09 -14.94 -11.47
CA VAL A 400 -7.78 -14.98 -10.80
C VAL A 400 -7.57 -16.33 -10.11
N VAL A 401 -8.59 -16.92 -9.50
CA VAL A 401 -8.54 -18.27 -8.95
C VAL A 401 -8.24 -19.29 -10.04
N ALA A 402 -8.95 -19.23 -11.18
CA ALA A 402 -8.71 -20.13 -12.31
C ALA A 402 -7.30 -19.97 -12.89
N LEU A 403 -6.83 -18.73 -13.09
CA LEU A 403 -5.45 -18.46 -13.53
C LEU A 403 -4.43 -18.94 -12.51
N SER A 404 -4.69 -18.78 -11.21
CA SER A 404 -3.84 -19.30 -10.14
C SER A 404 -3.76 -20.83 -10.20
N TRP A 405 -4.91 -21.48 -10.38
CA TRP A 405 -4.99 -22.93 -10.54
C TRP A 405 -4.24 -23.43 -11.78
N MET A 406 -4.42 -22.78 -12.92
CA MET A 406 -3.84 -23.24 -14.18
C MET A 406 -2.36 -22.88 -14.36
N ARG A 407 -1.97 -21.68 -14.01
CA ARG A 407 -0.69 -21.08 -14.43
C ARG A 407 0.25 -20.67 -13.32
N LEU A 408 -0.21 -20.55 -12.06
CA LEU A 408 0.64 -20.10 -10.99
C LEU A 408 1.68 -21.17 -10.61
N ARG A 409 2.96 -20.88 -10.83
CA ARG A 409 4.08 -21.81 -10.54
C ARG A 409 5.27 -21.13 -9.89
N THR A 410 5.27 -19.80 -9.81
CA THR A 410 6.41 -19.01 -9.38
C THR A 410 6.02 -17.96 -8.34
N MET A 411 6.97 -17.55 -7.54
CA MET A 411 6.78 -16.47 -6.57
C MET A 411 6.45 -15.13 -7.27
N GLY A 412 7.10 -14.83 -8.39
CA GLY A 412 6.77 -13.64 -9.20
C GLY A 412 5.32 -13.67 -9.71
N GLY A 413 4.85 -14.85 -10.15
CA GLY A 413 3.45 -15.05 -10.53
C GLY A 413 2.48 -14.85 -9.36
N LEU A 414 2.82 -15.34 -8.16
CA LEU A 414 2.03 -15.12 -6.95
C LEU A 414 1.86 -13.63 -6.66
N ILE A 415 2.98 -12.89 -6.63
CA ILE A 415 2.96 -11.45 -6.32
C ILE A 415 2.13 -10.69 -7.38
N ALA A 416 2.32 -11.03 -8.66
CA ALA A 416 1.60 -10.40 -9.76
C ALA A 416 0.07 -10.66 -9.68
N LEU A 417 -0.33 -11.93 -9.55
CA LEU A 417 -1.76 -12.29 -9.45
C LEU A 417 -2.38 -11.77 -8.15
N GLY A 418 -1.64 -11.82 -7.03
CA GLY A 418 -2.09 -11.26 -5.76
C GLY A 418 -2.32 -9.75 -5.86
N ALA A 419 -1.41 -9.01 -6.49
CA ALA A 419 -1.55 -7.56 -6.68
C ALA A 419 -2.72 -7.21 -7.62
N VAL A 420 -2.91 -7.97 -8.72
CA VAL A 420 -4.02 -7.77 -9.66
C VAL A 420 -5.36 -8.05 -8.98
N LEU A 421 -5.46 -9.16 -8.21
CA LEU A 421 -6.69 -9.48 -7.49
C LEU A 421 -6.98 -8.44 -6.41
N TYR A 422 -5.96 -8.07 -5.64
CA TYR A 422 -6.08 -7.06 -4.59
C TYR A 422 -6.61 -5.73 -5.15
N ILE A 423 -5.95 -5.18 -6.18
CA ILE A 423 -6.34 -3.90 -6.76
C ILE A 423 -7.71 -3.99 -7.46
N GLY A 424 -7.97 -5.10 -8.17
CA GLY A 424 -9.23 -5.31 -8.86
C GLY A 424 -10.41 -5.36 -7.91
N LEU A 425 -10.28 -6.06 -6.77
CA LEU A 425 -11.34 -6.14 -5.76
C LEU A 425 -11.53 -4.82 -5.02
N ILE A 426 -10.47 -4.03 -4.80
CA ILE A 426 -10.60 -2.69 -4.24
C ILE A 426 -11.30 -1.74 -5.22
N ILE A 427 -10.86 -1.69 -6.50
CA ILE A 427 -11.46 -0.82 -7.51
C ILE A 427 -12.95 -1.16 -7.75
N THR A 428 -13.30 -2.41 -7.65
CA THR A 428 -14.71 -2.87 -7.77
C THR A 428 -15.42 -2.94 -6.42
N GLY A 429 -14.78 -2.54 -5.33
CA GLY A 429 -15.37 -2.47 -4.00
C GLY A 429 -16.29 -1.28 -3.80
N PRO A 430 -17.10 -1.28 -2.73
CA PRO A 430 -18.04 -0.19 -2.45
C PRO A 430 -17.35 1.13 -2.09
N HIS A 431 -16.12 1.06 -1.63
CA HIS A 431 -15.33 2.24 -1.26
C HIS A 431 -13.91 2.09 -1.78
N ILE A 432 -13.46 3.06 -2.55
CA ILE A 432 -12.09 3.15 -3.03
C ILE A 432 -11.44 4.36 -2.41
N ALA A 433 -10.48 4.12 -1.54
CA ALA A 433 -9.63 5.17 -1.04
C ALA A 433 -8.17 4.85 -1.41
N GLN A 434 -7.41 5.87 -1.74
CA GLN A 434 -6.02 5.74 -2.16
C GLN A 434 -5.17 4.98 -1.16
N TYR A 435 -5.36 5.21 0.14
CA TYR A 435 -4.63 4.53 1.19
C TYR A 435 -4.82 3.00 1.18
N MET A 436 -5.95 2.51 0.65
CA MET A 436 -6.22 1.07 0.51
C MET A 436 -5.27 0.40 -0.50
N THR A 437 -4.83 1.14 -1.52
CA THR A 437 -3.98 0.61 -2.58
C THR A 437 -2.48 0.86 -2.36
N ASN A 438 -2.09 1.50 -1.26
CA ASN A 438 -0.71 1.84 -0.93
C ASN A 438 0.28 0.66 -0.92
N VAL A 439 -0.21 -0.56 -0.70
CA VAL A 439 0.63 -1.77 -0.72
C VAL A 439 1.05 -2.18 -2.13
N VAL A 440 0.30 -1.80 -3.17
CA VAL A 440 0.52 -2.28 -4.55
C VAL A 440 1.87 -1.86 -5.13
N PRO A 441 2.35 -0.61 -4.98
CA PRO A 441 3.70 -0.25 -5.41
C PRO A 441 4.81 -1.08 -4.75
N TYR A 442 4.62 -1.50 -3.50
CA TYR A 442 5.56 -2.41 -2.82
C TYR A 442 5.49 -3.82 -3.38
N LEU A 443 4.30 -4.33 -3.71
CA LEU A 443 4.17 -5.61 -4.40
C LEU A 443 4.82 -5.56 -5.79
N ALA A 444 4.67 -4.48 -6.53
CA ALA A 444 5.37 -4.28 -7.80
C ALA A 444 6.91 -4.26 -7.62
N LEU A 445 7.41 -3.60 -6.57
CA LEU A 445 8.83 -3.62 -6.20
C LEU A 445 9.32 -5.05 -5.88
N LEU A 446 8.57 -5.79 -5.07
CA LEU A 446 8.89 -7.18 -4.72
C LEU A 446 8.91 -8.07 -5.98
N HIS A 447 7.93 -7.92 -6.86
CA HIS A 447 7.90 -8.63 -8.13
C HIS A 447 9.18 -8.38 -8.95
N GLU A 448 9.59 -7.11 -9.09
CA GLU A 448 10.80 -6.74 -9.82
C GLU A 448 12.06 -7.28 -9.15
N ALA A 449 12.14 -7.27 -7.83
CA ALA A 449 13.25 -7.83 -7.08
C ALA A 449 13.39 -9.36 -7.31
N VAL A 450 12.28 -10.10 -7.20
CA VAL A 450 12.24 -11.54 -7.46
C VAL A 450 12.62 -11.84 -8.91
N ARG A 451 12.07 -11.08 -9.86
CA ARG A 451 12.34 -11.27 -11.28
C ARG A 451 13.80 -10.98 -11.66
N ALA A 452 14.41 -9.97 -11.04
CA ALA A 452 15.80 -9.57 -11.30
C ALA A 452 16.83 -10.45 -10.58
N SER A 453 16.39 -11.30 -9.65
CA SER A 453 17.29 -12.23 -8.94
C SER A 453 17.99 -13.17 -9.93
N VAL A 454 19.30 -13.32 -9.76
CA VAL A 454 20.17 -14.14 -10.62
C VAL A 454 19.88 -15.63 -10.46
N VAL A 455 19.44 -16.04 -9.27
CA VAL A 455 19.01 -17.42 -9.01
C VAL A 455 17.51 -17.50 -9.31
N PRO A 456 17.07 -18.36 -10.25
CA PRO A 456 15.65 -18.58 -10.41
C PRO A 456 15.08 -19.06 -9.07
N ALA A 457 14.14 -18.29 -8.52
CA ALA A 457 13.37 -18.72 -7.34
C ALA A 457 12.76 -20.12 -7.55
N ASP A 458 12.55 -20.52 -8.80
CA ASP A 458 12.10 -21.85 -9.23
C ASP A 458 13.11 -22.96 -8.93
N ARG A 459 14.43 -22.67 -8.88
CA ARG A 459 15.44 -23.67 -8.48
C ARG A 459 15.52 -23.86 -6.97
N GLU A 460 15.24 -22.85 -6.18
CA GLU A 460 15.15 -23.01 -4.72
C GLU A 460 13.91 -23.81 -4.32
N PHE A 461 12.78 -23.59 -4.98
CA PHE A 461 11.59 -24.43 -4.80
C PHE A 461 11.83 -25.88 -5.28
N GLY A 462 12.63 -26.09 -6.32
CA GLY A 462 13.05 -27.41 -6.79
C GLY A 462 14.04 -28.10 -5.85
N ARG A 463 15.00 -27.39 -5.24
CA ARG A 463 15.94 -27.93 -4.26
C ARG A 463 15.26 -28.34 -2.95
N LEU A 464 14.24 -27.61 -2.52
CA LEU A 464 13.43 -27.99 -1.35
C LEU A 464 12.61 -29.27 -1.61
N ARG A 465 12.22 -29.54 -2.86
CA ARG A 465 11.61 -30.80 -3.28
C ARG A 465 12.61 -31.97 -3.27
N ALA A 466 13.84 -31.71 -3.67
CA ALA A 466 14.90 -32.73 -3.71
C ALA A 466 15.49 -33.05 -2.32
N GLY A 467 15.45 -32.09 -1.39
CA GLY A 467 15.95 -32.29 -0.01
C GLY A 467 15.04 -33.13 0.88
N VAL A 468 13.74 -33.23 0.54
CA VAL A 468 12.79 -34.08 1.28
C VAL A 468 12.89 -35.58 0.88
N GLY A 469 13.54 -35.88 -0.24
CA GLY A 469 13.71 -37.28 -0.74
C GLY A 469 14.91 -38.03 -0.22
N LYS A 470 15.78 -37.43 0.60
CA LYS A 470 16.92 -38.10 1.25
C LYS A 470 16.78 -38.12 2.76
N VAL A 471 15.73 -38.72 3.26
CA VAL A 471 15.79 -39.40 4.56
C VAL A 471 16.22 -40.82 4.20
N GLU A 472 17.49 -41.08 4.39
CA GLU A 472 18.06 -42.43 4.33
C GLU A 472 17.26 -43.28 5.32
N SER A 473 16.64 -44.34 4.79
CA SER A 473 16.13 -45.45 5.60
C SER A 473 17.31 -46.09 6.31
N PRO A 474 17.17 -46.46 7.58
CA PRO A 474 18.21 -47.11 8.35
C PRO A 474 18.58 -48.51 7.80
#